data_6193849e5642e4dcaf9967034bc1c5f5
#
_entry.id   6193849e5642e4dcaf9967034bc1c5f5
#
_cell.length_a   1.000
_cell.length_b   1.000
_cell.length_c   1.000
_cell.angle_alpha   90.00
_cell.angle_beta   90.00
_cell.angle_gamma   90.00
#
_symmetry.space_group_name_H-M   'P 1'
#
loop_
_entity.id
_entity.type
_entity.pdbx_description
1 polymer ?
#
loop_
_entity_poly.entity_id
_entity_poly.type
_entity_poly.pdbx_seq_one_letter_code
_entity_poly.pdbx_strand_id
1 'polypeptide(L)'
;MLNQFSRTQLLLGAEAMEKLKGARVAVFGIGGVGGYVCEGLVRSGVGAFDLVDDAQVCLTNLNRQIIATRKTVGKYKVDVMRERMLEINPDCDVRVHKCFYLPETAAEFNFSDYDYVVDAVDTVTAKVTLVLEAQKAGVPIISCMGAGNKLDPSRFRVADIYKTQGCPLARVMRTALRKRGVKKLKVVYSDEIPTRPIKDMSISCRSHCICPPGAKHKCTERRDIPGSTAFVPSVAGLIIAGEVVKDLSRA
;
A
#
# COMPACT_ATOMS: atom_id res chain seq x y z
N MET A 1 10.91 28.44 -11.96
CA MET A 1 12.22 28.01 -11.43
C MET A 1 12.27 26.48 -11.48
N LEU A 2 13.40 25.85 -11.84
CA LEU A 2 13.51 24.38 -11.86
C LEU A 2 13.47 23.83 -10.44
N ASN A 3 12.74 22.72 -10.24
CA ASN A 3 12.64 21.99 -8.99
C ASN A 3 12.57 20.47 -9.23
N GLN A 4 12.47 19.69 -8.18
CA GLN A 4 12.40 18.20 -8.26
C GLN A 4 11.21 17.67 -9.06
N PHE A 5 10.16 18.46 -9.27
CA PHE A 5 8.95 18.07 -10.00
C PHE A 5 8.87 18.60 -11.43
N SER A 6 9.88 19.35 -11.91
CA SER A 6 9.85 20.02 -13.22
C SER A 6 9.56 19.05 -14.37
N ARG A 7 10.11 17.82 -14.34
CA ARG A 7 9.84 16.82 -15.37
C ARG A 7 8.42 16.26 -15.32
N THR A 8 7.86 16.11 -14.14
CA THR A 8 6.46 15.71 -13.94
C THR A 8 5.53 16.83 -14.47
N GLN A 9 5.86 18.07 -14.17
CA GLN A 9 5.10 19.24 -14.66
C GLN A 9 5.08 19.35 -16.19
N LEU A 10 6.16 18.96 -16.88
CA LEU A 10 6.18 18.93 -18.36
C LEU A 10 5.16 17.94 -18.95
N LEU A 11 4.75 16.91 -18.19
CA LEU A 11 3.76 15.92 -18.63
C LEU A 11 2.34 16.28 -18.18
N LEU A 12 2.19 16.78 -16.95
CA LEU A 12 0.87 16.96 -16.33
C LEU A 12 0.37 18.41 -16.41
N GLY A 13 1.28 19.37 -16.57
CA GLY A 13 0.96 20.80 -16.53
C GLY A 13 0.99 21.39 -15.11
N ALA A 14 0.99 22.73 -15.02
CA ALA A 14 1.11 23.43 -13.75
C ALA A 14 -0.14 23.24 -12.86
N GLU A 15 -1.33 23.28 -13.45
CA GLU A 15 -2.61 23.12 -12.73
C GLU A 15 -2.67 21.75 -12.01
N ALA A 16 -2.31 20.67 -12.70
CA ALA A 16 -2.26 19.33 -12.12
C ALA A 16 -1.24 19.25 -10.97
N MET A 17 -0.10 19.94 -11.08
CA MET A 17 0.89 19.97 -10.01
C MET A 17 0.38 20.70 -8.76
N GLU A 18 -0.40 21.77 -8.91
CA GLU A 18 -1.02 22.45 -7.76
C GLU A 18 -2.09 21.56 -7.08
N LYS A 19 -2.89 20.82 -7.86
CA LYS A 19 -3.85 19.85 -7.32
C LYS A 19 -3.12 18.76 -6.51
N LEU A 20 -2.06 18.19 -7.06
CA LEU A 20 -1.25 17.17 -6.36
C LEU A 20 -0.61 17.71 -5.08
N LYS A 21 -0.07 18.93 -5.13
CA LYS A 21 0.52 19.60 -3.98
C LYS A 21 -0.48 19.84 -2.85
N GLY A 22 -1.73 20.16 -3.20
CA GLY A 22 -2.81 20.35 -2.22
C GLY A 22 -3.42 19.06 -1.68
N ALA A 23 -3.20 17.93 -2.35
CA ALA A 23 -3.86 16.69 -2.03
C ALA A 23 -3.26 15.96 -0.80
N ARG A 24 -4.14 15.35 0.01
CA ARG A 24 -3.81 14.48 1.13
C ARG A 24 -4.20 13.03 0.84
N VAL A 25 -3.23 12.14 0.84
CA VAL A 25 -3.42 10.71 0.56
C VAL A 25 -3.15 9.86 1.80
N ALA A 26 -4.13 9.06 2.22
CA ALA A 26 -3.95 8.07 3.27
C ALA A 26 -3.48 6.74 2.67
N VAL A 27 -2.35 6.21 3.17
CA VAL A 27 -1.79 4.93 2.74
C VAL A 27 -1.81 3.94 3.91
N PHE A 28 -2.66 2.94 3.80
CA PHE A 28 -2.78 1.87 4.79
C PHE A 28 -1.94 0.67 4.38
N GLY A 29 -0.94 0.34 5.22
CA GLY A 29 0.04 -0.71 4.99
C GLY A 29 1.30 -0.22 4.29
N ILE A 30 2.41 -0.08 5.03
CA ILE A 30 3.73 0.38 4.53
C ILE A 30 4.66 -0.82 4.32
N GLY A 31 4.18 -1.76 3.51
CA GLY A 31 4.91 -2.97 3.15
C GLY A 31 5.59 -2.89 1.77
N GLY A 32 5.69 -4.06 1.11
CA GLY A 32 6.27 -4.18 -0.23
C GLY A 32 5.51 -3.46 -1.33
N VAL A 33 4.21 -3.22 -1.16
CA VAL A 33 3.37 -2.44 -2.06
C VAL A 33 3.30 -0.99 -1.60
N GLY A 34 2.81 -0.74 -0.38
CA GLY A 34 2.55 0.62 0.11
C GLY A 34 3.79 1.49 0.20
N GLY A 35 4.98 0.93 0.49
CA GLY A 35 6.23 1.67 0.45
C GLY A 35 6.52 2.26 -0.95
N TYR A 36 6.28 1.49 -2.01
CA TYR A 36 6.44 1.97 -3.40
C TYR A 36 5.30 2.89 -3.84
N VAL A 37 4.10 2.77 -3.26
CA VAL A 37 3.05 3.79 -3.43
C VAL A 37 3.51 5.12 -2.89
N CYS A 38 3.98 5.17 -1.64
CA CYS A 38 4.48 6.40 -1.01
C CYS A 38 5.63 7.00 -1.82
N GLU A 39 6.60 6.18 -2.26
CA GLU A 39 7.71 6.60 -3.12
C GLU A 39 7.23 7.25 -4.42
N GLY A 40 6.30 6.61 -5.12
CA GLY A 40 5.75 7.12 -6.38
C GLY A 40 4.97 8.42 -6.20
N LEU A 41 4.16 8.52 -5.15
CA LEU A 41 3.32 9.69 -4.88
C LEU A 41 4.14 10.91 -4.46
N VAL A 42 5.11 10.75 -3.52
CA VAL A 42 5.94 11.87 -3.06
C VAL A 42 6.82 12.42 -4.19
N ARG A 43 7.33 11.54 -5.08
CA ARG A 43 8.09 11.94 -6.27
C ARG A 43 7.22 12.58 -7.36
N SER A 44 5.92 12.37 -7.30
CA SER A 44 4.96 13.00 -8.24
C SER A 44 4.41 14.33 -7.74
N GLY A 45 4.77 14.76 -6.52
CA GLY A 45 4.39 16.07 -5.99
C GLY A 45 3.14 16.08 -5.10
N VAL A 46 2.63 14.92 -4.67
CA VAL A 46 1.59 14.88 -3.62
C VAL A 46 2.13 15.51 -2.35
N GLY A 47 1.38 16.47 -1.78
CA GLY A 47 1.87 17.35 -0.73
C GLY A 47 1.58 16.87 0.70
N ALA A 48 0.60 15.97 0.91
CA ALA A 48 0.28 15.52 2.26
C ALA A 48 -0.07 14.03 2.33
N PHE A 49 0.32 13.39 3.44
CA PHE A 49 0.16 11.95 3.64
C PHE A 49 -0.23 11.60 5.07
N ASP A 50 -1.04 10.57 5.19
CA ASP A 50 -1.24 9.81 6.42
C ASP A 50 -0.77 8.37 6.19
N LEU A 51 0.26 7.94 6.93
CA LEU A 51 0.88 6.62 6.82
C LEU A 51 0.44 5.74 7.99
N VAL A 52 -0.19 4.60 7.69
CA VAL A 52 -0.77 3.71 8.71
C VAL A 52 -0.15 2.32 8.63
N ASP A 53 0.64 1.94 9.62
CA ASP A 53 1.23 0.59 9.78
C ASP A 53 1.78 0.47 11.21
N ASP A 54 1.51 -0.61 11.93
CA ASP A 54 2.01 -0.83 13.29
C ASP A 54 3.33 -1.61 13.34
N ALA A 55 3.77 -2.15 12.20
CA ALA A 55 4.90 -3.05 12.16
C ALA A 55 6.26 -2.32 12.14
N GLN A 56 7.24 -3.00 12.71
CA GLN A 56 8.65 -2.64 12.57
C GLN A 56 9.27 -3.31 11.34
N VAL A 57 10.36 -2.74 10.85
CA VAL A 57 11.17 -3.34 9.78
C VAL A 57 11.82 -4.62 10.30
N CYS A 58 11.55 -5.74 9.63
CA CYS A 58 12.18 -7.04 9.91
C CYS A 58 13.26 -7.34 8.86
N LEU A 59 14.26 -8.14 9.23
CA LEU A 59 15.32 -8.56 8.31
C LEU A 59 14.78 -9.21 7.04
N THR A 60 13.71 -10.00 7.14
CA THR A 60 13.06 -10.64 5.97
C THR A 60 12.31 -9.67 5.06
N ASN A 61 12.22 -8.40 5.41
CA ASN A 61 11.62 -7.37 4.56
C ASN A 61 12.62 -6.79 3.53
N LEU A 62 13.93 -6.97 3.75
CA LEU A 62 14.98 -6.38 2.93
C LEU A 62 14.89 -6.78 1.45
N ASN A 63 14.32 -7.95 1.18
CA ASN A 63 14.22 -8.45 -0.18
C ASN A 63 13.21 -7.68 -1.07
N ARG A 64 12.28 -6.88 -0.46
CA ARG A 64 11.17 -6.29 -1.23
C ARG A 64 10.61 -4.96 -0.72
N GLN A 65 10.89 -4.53 0.50
CA GLN A 65 10.38 -3.27 1.05
C GLN A 65 11.43 -2.18 0.89
N ILE A 66 11.10 -1.09 0.20
CA ILE A 66 12.03 -0.01 -0.14
C ILE A 66 12.65 0.66 1.10
N ILE A 67 11.92 0.68 2.21
CA ILE A 67 12.37 1.25 3.50
C ILE A 67 13.28 0.31 4.28
N ALA A 68 13.30 -0.98 3.90
CA ALA A 68 14.01 -2.00 4.67
C ALA A 68 15.48 -2.09 4.23
N THR A 69 16.35 -1.68 5.12
CA THR A 69 17.81 -1.82 5.02
C THR A 69 18.35 -2.37 6.33
N ARG A 70 19.61 -2.79 6.37
CA ARG A 70 20.24 -3.24 7.62
C ARG A 70 20.24 -2.16 8.71
N LYS A 71 20.27 -0.86 8.32
CA LYS A 71 20.23 0.28 9.26
C LYS A 71 18.83 0.58 9.81
N THR A 72 17.78 0.10 9.16
CA THR A 72 16.41 0.40 9.54
C THR A 72 15.70 -0.76 10.24
N VAL A 73 16.31 -1.96 10.30
CA VAL A 73 15.74 -3.10 11.05
C VAL A 73 15.46 -2.69 12.50
N GLY A 74 14.25 -2.98 12.99
CA GLY A 74 13.78 -2.65 14.32
C GLY A 74 13.08 -1.28 14.43
N LYS A 75 13.21 -0.38 13.46
CA LYS A 75 12.47 0.89 13.43
C LYS A 75 11.05 0.68 12.93
N TYR A 76 10.09 1.52 13.35
CA TYR A 76 8.74 1.50 12.79
C TYR A 76 8.75 1.86 11.31
N LYS A 77 8.00 1.12 10.50
CA LYS A 77 7.97 1.32 9.04
C LYS A 77 7.47 2.71 8.66
N VAL A 78 6.45 3.20 9.36
CA VAL A 78 5.90 4.54 9.10
C VAL A 78 6.92 5.65 9.39
N ASP A 79 7.74 5.52 10.43
CA ASP A 79 8.78 6.50 10.75
C ASP A 79 9.86 6.51 9.65
N VAL A 80 10.35 5.33 9.25
CA VAL A 80 11.38 5.20 8.20
C VAL A 80 10.86 5.72 6.85
N MET A 81 9.58 5.46 6.53
CA MET A 81 8.99 5.97 5.31
C MET A 81 8.85 7.49 5.34
N ARG A 82 8.43 8.07 6.48
CA ARG A 82 8.37 9.52 6.66
C ARG A 82 9.74 10.17 6.49
N GLU A 83 10.79 9.66 7.15
CA GLU A 83 12.15 10.15 6.99
C GLU A 83 12.55 10.19 5.50
N ARG A 84 12.34 9.07 4.79
CA ARG A 84 12.64 8.94 3.37
C ARG A 84 11.85 9.92 2.50
N MET A 85 10.56 10.13 2.78
CA MET A 85 9.71 11.05 2.02
C MET A 85 10.15 12.50 2.19
N LEU A 86 10.54 12.90 3.41
CA LEU A 86 11.06 14.24 3.70
C LEU A 86 12.44 14.52 3.07
N GLU A 87 13.25 13.47 2.87
CA GLU A 87 14.49 13.60 2.07
C GLU A 87 14.22 13.87 0.58
N ILE A 88 13.07 13.41 0.05
CA ILE A 88 12.65 13.60 -1.35
C ILE A 88 11.92 14.93 -1.52
N ASN A 89 10.98 15.22 -0.62
CA ASN A 89 10.17 16.43 -0.61
C ASN A 89 10.09 16.99 0.82
N PRO A 90 10.97 17.92 1.20
CA PRO A 90 11.00 18.49 2.56
C PRO A 90 9.74 19.26 2.94
N ASP A 91 8.99 19.76 1.96
CA ASP A 91 7.76 20.53 2.18
C ASP A 91 6.51 19.66 2.38
N CYS A 92 6.68 18.33 2.35
CA CYS A 92 5.58 17.38 2.46
C CYS A 92 5.08 17.24 3.91
N ASP A 93 3.76 17.36 4.13
CA ASP A 93 3.15 17.07 5.44
C ASP A 93 2.91 15.56 5.58
N VAL A 94 3.70 14.88 6.41
CA VAL A 94 3.60 13.43 6.62
C VAL A 94 3.23 13.12 8.07
N ARG A 95 2.00 12.65 8.26
CA ARG A 95 1.50 12.14 9.54
C ARG A 95 1.67 10.63 9.61
N VAL A 96 2.05 10.12 10.79
CA VAL A 96 2.29 8.69 11.00
C VAL A 96 1.38 8.13 12.08
N HIS A 97 0.79 6.97 11.80
CA HIS A 97 -0.11 6.26 12.70
C HIS A 97 0.44 4.85 12.94
N LYS A 98 0.95 4.61 14.14
CA LYS A 98 1.54 3.33 14.58
C LYS A 98 0.45 2.40 15.09
N CYS A 99 -0.54 2.11 14.26
CA CYS A 99 -1.67 1.27 14.63
C CYS A 99 -1.95 0.19 13.57
N PHE A 100 -2.51 -0.91 14.02
CA PHE A 100 -3.04 -1.95 13.16
C PHE A 100 -4.50 -1.61 12.82
N TYR A 101 -4.77 -1.31 11.54
CA TYR A 101 -6.10 -0.90 11.14
C TYR A 101 -7.08 -2.08 11.13
N LEU A 102 -8.13 -1.97 11.91
CA LEU A 102 -9.24 -2.92 12.06
C LEU A 102 -10.56 -2.15 12.25
N PRO A 103 -11.74 -2.81 12.23
CA PRO A 103 -13.00 -2.15 12.52
C PRO A 103 -13.00 -1.39 13.86
N GLU A 104 -12.31 -1.91 14.86
CA GLU A 104 -12.23 -1.34 16.21
C GLU A 104 -11.43 -0.02 16.25
N THR A 105 -10.46 0.15 15.35
CA THR A 105 -9.63 1.35 15.26
C THR A 105 -10.09 2.30 14.14
N ALA A 106 -11.08 1.91 13.35
CA ALA A 106 -11.55 2.70 12.20
C ALA A 106 -12.04 4.10 12.59
N ALA A 107 -12.65 4.24 13.78
CA ALA A 107 -13.14 5.51 14.30
C ALA A 107 -12.03 6.53 14.64
N GLU A 108 -10.77 6.12 14.71
CA GLU A 108 -9.62 7.00 14.92
C GLU A 108 -9.27 7.81 13.65
N PHE A 109 -9.86 7.46 12.49
CA PHE A 109 -9.59 8.06 11.20
C PHE A 109 -10.82 8.79 10.66
N ASN A 110 -10.69 10.09 10.42
CA ASN A 110 -11.70 10.85 9.70
C ASN A 110 -11.42 10.76 8.19
N PHE A 111 -12.11 9.89 7.48
CA PHE A 111 -11.90 9.68 6.05
C PHE A 111 -12.20 10.93 5.21
N SER A 112 -13.03 11.84 5.70
CA SER A 112 -13.33 13.10 4.99
C SER A 112 -12.14 14.07 4.94
N ASP A 113 -11.06 13.81 5.68
CA ASP A 113 -9.84 14.60 5.64
C ASP A 113 -8.93 14.20 4.47
N TYR A 114 -9.26 13.13 3.74
CA TYR A 114 -8.45 12.58 2.66
C TYR A 114 -9.05 12.85 1.29
N ASP A 115 -8.20 13.21 0.34
CA ASP A 115 -8.57 13.31 -1.08
C ASP A 115 -8.51 11.95 -1.78
N TYR A 116 -7.74 11.01 -1.21
CA TYR A 116 -7.62 9.65 -1.74
C TYR A 116 -7.17 8.66 -0.66
N VAL A 117 -7.69 7.44 -0.74
CA VAL A 117 -7.29 6.32 0.15
C VAL A 117 -6.62 5.21 -0.66
N VAL A 118 -5.48 4.74 -0.18
CA VAL A 118 -4.78 3.57 -0.73
C VAL A 118 -4.81 2.43 0.27
N ASP A 119 -5.40 1.32 -0.14
CA ASP A 119 -5.41 0.08 0.62
C ASP A 119 -4.31 -0.87 0.12
N ALA A 120 -3.22 -0.94 0.88
CA ALA A 120 -2.09 -1.86 0.67
C ALA A 120 -1.91 -2.85 1.84
N VAL A 121 -2.94 -3.04 2.67
CA VAL A 121 -2.94 -4.04 3.76
C VAL A 121 -3.16 -5.46 3.23
N ASP A 122 -2.82 -6.47 4.02
CA ASP A 122 -2.96 -7.89 3.65
C ASP A 122 -4.13 -8.60 4.37
N THR A 123 -4.78 -7.94 5.32
CA THR A 123 -5.88 -8.48 6.11
C THR A 123 -7.24 -8.19 5.45
N VAL A 124 -8.02 -9.23 5.15
CA VAL A 124 -9.32 -9.10 4.46
C VAL A 124 -10.30 -8.22 5.25
N THR A 125 -10.38 -8.38 6.58
CA THR A 125 -11.26 -7.57 7.42
C THR A 125 -10.91 -6.08 7.30
N ALA A 126 -9.64 -5.72 7.42
CA ALA A 126 -9.16 -4.34 7.27
C ALA A 126 -9.50 -3.79 5.87
N LYS A 127 -9.24 -4.55 4.80
CA LYS A 127 -9.58 -4.15 3.42
C LYS A 127 -11.05 -3.84 3.25
N VAL A 128 -11.92 -4.69 3.76
CA VAL A 128 -13.37 -4.49 3.67
C VAL A 128 -13.79 -3.24 4.43
N THR A 129 -13.27 -3.03 5.65
CA THR A 129 -13.57 -1.84 6.46
C THR A 129 -13.09 -0.57 5.76
N LEU A 130 -11.87 -0.55 5.21
CA LEU A 130 -11.35 0.59 4.44
C LEU A 130 -12.27 0.97 3.27
N VAL A 131 -12.74 -0.01 2.52
CA VAL A 131 -13.66 0.23 1.39
C VAL A 131 -14.97 0.83 1.87
N LEU A 132 -15.55 0.31 2.96
CA LEU A 132 -16.83 0.78 3.50
C LEU A 132 -16.70 2.21 4.05
N GLU A 133 -15.66 2.50 4.83
CA GLU A 133 -15.45 3.84 5.40
C GLU A 133 -15.14 4.88 4.33
N ALA A 134 -14.29 4.55 3.34
CA ALA A 134 -14.03 5.44 2.21
C ALA A 134 -15.31 5.74 1.41
N GLN A 135 -16.15 4.72 1.14
CA GLN A 135 -17.43 4.93 0.44
C GLN A 135 -18.41 5.76 1.26
N LYS A 136 -18.50 5.53 2.56
CA LYS A 136 -19.35 6.31 3.47
C LYS A 136 -18.95 7.78 3.48
N ALA A 137 -17.65 8.07 3.44
CA ALA A 137 -17.11 9.43 3.36
C ALA A 137 -17.14 10.04 1.95
N GLY A 138 -17.47 9.26 0.91
CA GLY A 138 -17.43 9.70 -0.49
C GLY A 138 -16.03 9.88 -1.05
N VAL A 139 -15.00 9.32 -0.40
CA VAL A 139 -13.59 9.46 -0.79
C VAL A 139 -13.19 8.33 -1.75
N PRO A 140 -12.48 8.64 -2.85
CA PRO A 140 -11.98 7.63 -3.76
C PRO A 140 -10.97 6.69 -3.08
N ILE A 141 -11.06 5.40 -3.40
CA ILE A 141 -10.16 4.37 -2.87
C ILE A 141 -9.67 3.45 -3.98
N ILE A 142 -8.39 3.08 -3.92
CA ILE A 142 -7.79 2.01 -4.72
C ILE A 142 -7.22 0.94 -3.81
N SER A 143 -7.48 -0.33 -4.13
CA SER A 143 -7.05 -1.46 -3.30
C SER A 143 -6.09 -2.37 -4.06
N CYS A 144 -4.97 -2.72 -3.44
CA CYS A 144 -4.07 -3.74 -3.96
C CYS A 144 -4.60 -5.14 -3.63
N MET A 145 -4.70 -6.00 -4.64
CA MET A 145 -4.99 -7.41 -4.41
C MET A 145 -3.70 -8.20 -4.15
N GLY A 146 -3.75 -9.54 -4.20
CA GLY A 146 -2.61 -10.38 -3.84
C GLY A 146 -1.39 -10.19 -4.75
N ALA A 147 -0.28 -9.76 -4.15
CA ALA A 147 1.03 -9.60 -4.79
C ALA A 147 2.06 -10.68 -4.36
N GLY A 148 1.72 -11.54 -3.41
CA GLY A 148 2.57 -12.65 -3.00
C GLY A 148 2.46 -13.89 -3.89
N ASN A 149 3.52 -14.74 -3.87
CA ASN A 149 3.58 -15.99 -4.61
C ASN A 149 3.48 -15.81 -6.14
N LYS A 150 4.04 -14.73 -6.67
CA LYS A 150 4.01 -14.34 -8.08
C LYS A 150 5.40 -13.97 -8.55
N LEU A 151 5.66 -14.14 -9.85
CA LEU A 151 6.96 -13.89 -10.47
C LEU A 151 6.88 -12.96 -11.68
N ASP A 152 5.69 -12.75 -12.25
CA ASP A 152 5.50 -11.91 -13.42
C ASP A 152 4.81 -10.58 -13.08
N PRO A 153 5.59 -9.49 -12.91
CA PRO A 153 5.03 -8.18 -12.62
C PRO A 153 4.28 -7.55 -13.80
N SER A 154 4.51 -8.02 -15.04
CA SER A 154 3.83 -7.51 -16.23
C SER A 154 2.34 -7.90 -16.28
N ARG A 155 1.93 -8.85 -15.46
CA ARG A 155 0.54 -9.32 -15.36
C ARG A 155 -0.33 -8.50 -14.40
N PHE A 156 0.18 -7.43 -13.82
CA PHE A 156 -0.68 -6.53 -13.07
C PHE A 156 -1.61 -5.73 -13.99
N ARG A 157 -2.87 -5.61 -13.54
CA ARG A 157 -3.96 -4.92 -14.24
C ARG A 157 -4.68 -3.99 -13.27
N VAL A 158 -5.16 -2.87 -13.80
CA VAL A 158 -6.13 -2.00 -13.11
C VAL A 158 -7.53 -2.38 -13.59
N ALA A 159 -8.43 -2.65 -12.68
CA ALA A 159 -9.81 -3.04 -13.03
C ALA A 159 -10.78 -2.71 -11.89
N ASP A 160 -12.08 -2.83 -12.19
CA ASP A 160 -13.07 -2.99 -11.14
C ASP A 160 -12.96 -4.39 -10.50
N ILE A 161 -13.14 -4.48 -9.19
CA ILE A 161 -13.03 -5.74 -8.42
C ILE A 161 -13.89 -6.86 -9.03
N TYR A 162 -15.06 -6.53 -9.58
CA TYR A 162 -15.97 -7.50 -10.17
C TYR A 162 -15.56 -8.00 -11.56
N LYS A 163 -14.57 -7.34 -12.18
CA LYS A 163 -13.97 -7.75 -13.48
C LYS A 163 -12.64 -8.50 -13.30
N THR A 164 -12.23 -8.80 -12.07
CA THR A 164 -10.97 -9.49 -11.78
C THR A 164 -11.09 -11.00 -11.97
N GLN A 165 -9.99 -11.66 -12.37
CA GLN A 165 -9.88 -13.12 -12.52
C GLN A 165 -8.53 -13.63 -12.00
N GLY A 166 -8.40 -14.93 -11.75
CA GLY A 166 -7.12 -15.57 -11.37
C GLY A 166 -6.61 -15.30 -9.96
N CYS A 167 -6.98 -14.20 -9.32
CA CYS A 167 -6.48 -13.81 -7.99
C CYS A 167 -7.35 -14.35 -6.84
N PRO A 168 -6.83 -15.21 -5.93
CA PRO A 168 -7.60 -15.74 -4.80
C PRO A 168 -8.11 -14.65 -3.85
N LEU A 169 -7.27 -13.65 -3.51
CA LEU A 169 -7.67 -12.55 -2.63
C LEU A 169 -8.80 -11.72 -3.26
N ALA A 170 -8.71 -11.42 -4.56
CA ALA A 170 -9.79 -10.70 -5.25
C ALA A 170 -11.11 -11.48 -5.22
N ARG A 171 -11.08 -12.81 -5.31
CA ARG A 171 -12.28 -13.66 -5.19
C ARG A 171 -12.91 -13.53 -3.80
N VAL A 172 -12.12 -13.58 -2.74
CA VAL A 172 -12.60 -13.39 -1.36
C VAL A 172 -13.20 -11.99 -1.19
N MET A 173 -12.49 -10.96 -1.65
CA MET A 173 -12.95 -9.57 -1.58
C MET A 173 -14.27 -9.35 -2.34
N ARG A 174 -14.40 -9.88 -3.57
CA ARG A 174 -15.67 -9.80 -4.32
C ARG A 174 -16.85 -10.35 -3.53
N THR A 175 -16.67 -11.52 -2.91
CA THR A 175 -17.73 -12.14 -2.10
C THR A 175 -18.09 -11.30 -0.89
N ALA A 176 -17.07 -10.81 -0.17
CA ALA A 176 -17.26 -10.01 1.04
C ALA A 176 -17.91 -8.65 0.76
N LEU A 177 -17.50 -7.98 -0.31
CA LEU A 177 -18.01 -6.67 -0.71
C LEU A 177 -19.42 -6.74 -1.30
N ARG A 178 -19.73 -7.79 -2.10
CA ARG A 178 -21.07 -8.01 -2.65
C ARG A 178 -22.11 -8.18 -1.53
N LYS A 179 -21.79 -8.94 -0.49
CA LYS A 179 -22.66 -9.12 0.69
C LYS A 179 -22.95 -7.80 1.44
N ARG A 180 -22.11 -6.77 1.24
CA ARG A 180 -22.22 -5.45 1.88
C ARG A 180 -22.74 -4.36 0.93
N GLY A 181 -23.23 -4.74 -0.25
CA GLY A 181 -23.82 -3.82 -1.22
C GLY A 181 -22.82 -2.93 -1.96
N VAL A 182 -21.51 -3.17 -1.85
CA VAL A 182 -20.48 -2.44 -2.61
C VAL A 182 -20.61 -2.79 -4.09
N LYS A 183 -20.88 -1.78 -4.94
CA LYS A 183 -21.14 -1.97 -6.37
C LYS A 183 -19.89 -1.91 -7.23
N LYS A 184 -18.85 -1.20 -6.79
CA LYS A 184 -17.58 -1.01 -7.52
C LYS A 184 -16.43 -0.77 -6.56
N LEU A 185 -15.22 -1.17 -6.96
CA LEU A 185 -13.97 -0.85 -6.29
C LEU A 185 -12.85 -0.90 -7.32
N LYS A 186 -12.08 0.18 -7.46
CA LYS A 186 -10.86 0.20 -8.27
C LYS A 186 -9.78 -0.63 -7.59
N VAL A 187 -9.20 -1.58 -8.31
CA VAL A 187 -8.16 -2.46 -7.77
C VAL A 187 -6.99 -2.60 -8.73
N VAL A 188 -5.81 -2.84 -8.14
CA VAL A 188 -4.65 -3.37 -8.85
C VAL A 188 -4.52 -4.84 -8.47
N TYR A 189 -4.58 -5.72 -9.46
CA TYR A 189 -4.50 -7.17 -9.28
C TYR A 189 -3.66 -7.80 -10.39
N SER A 190 -3.12 -8.97 -10.13
CA SER A 190 -2.47 -9.78 -11.16
C SER A 190 -3.33 -10.99 -11.47
N ASP A 191 -3.49 -11.30 -12.75
CA ASP A 191 -4.17 -12.51 -13.24
C ASP A 191 -3.25 -13.74 -13.26
N GLU A 192 -1.99 -13.60 -12.83
CA GLU A 192 -1.08 -14.71 -12.62
C GLU A 192 -1.60 -15.66 -11.53
N ILE A 193 -1.59 -16.95 -11.83
CA ILE A 193 -1.92 -18.00 -10.84
C ILE A 193 -0.77 -18.05 -9.83
N PRO A 194 -1.04 -17.89 -8.52
CA PRO A 194 0.02 -17.92 -7.52
C PRO A 194 0.80 -19.24 -7.53
N THR A 195 2.12 -19.15 -7.55
CA THR A 195 3.01 -20.30 -7.39
C THR A 195 2.91 -20.86 -5.96
N ARG A 196 2.96 -22.16 -5.81
CA ARG A 196 3.03 -22.76 -4.47
C ARG A 196 4.42 -22.54 -3.88
N PRO A 197 4.53 -21.91 -2.68
CA PRO A 197 5.82 -21.76 -2.03
C PRO A 197 6.46 -23.11 -1.72
N ILE A 198 7.78 -23.15 -1.77
CA ILE A 198 8.56 -24.32 -1.31
C ILE A 198 8.34 -24.45 0.19
N LYS A 199 7.97 -25.64 0.63
CA LYS A 199 7.80 -25.96 2.06
C LYS A 199 9.16 -26.29 2.68
N ASP A 200 9.91 -25.25 3.03
CA ASP A 200 11.18 -25.39 3.75
C ASP A 200 11.05 -24.69 5.11
N MET A 201 11.00 -25.51 6.16
CA MET A 201 10.87 -25.00 7.53
C MET A 201 12.17 -24.37 8.03
N SER A 202 13.33 -24.68 7.44
CA SER A 202 14.62 -24.13 7.86
C SER A 202 14.76 -22.64 7.55
N ILE A 203 14.06 -22.15 6.51
CA ILE A 203 14.05 -20.73 6.08
C ILE A 203 12.72 -20.03 6.36
N SER A 204 11.81 -20.67 7.08
CA SER A 204 10.50 -20.11 7.38
C SER A 204 10.51 -19.28 8.66
N CYS A 205 10.03 -18.03 8.60
CA CYS A 205 9.79 -17.23 9.81
C CYS A 205 8.78 -17.88 10.76
N ARG A 206 8.11 -18.94 10.35
CA ARG A 206 7.16 -19.69 11.17
C ARG A 206 7.86 -20.53 12.23
N SER A 207 9.00 -21.11 11.87
CA SER A 207 9.85 -21.94 12.76
C SER A 207 10.95 -21.14 13.45
N HIS A 208 11.48 -20.13 12.77
CA HIS A 208 12.59 -19.30 13.24
C HIS A 208 12.25 -17.82 13.07
N CYS A 209 11.43 -17.28 14.01
CA CYS A 209 11.05 -15.88 13.99
C CYS A 209 12.24 -15.00 14.39
N ILE A 210 12.66 -14.11 13.49
CA ILE A 210 13.68 -13.08 13.69
C ILE A 210 13.08 -11.67 13.71
N CYS A 211 11.80 -11.56 14.09
CA CYS A 211 11.16 -10.26 14.27
C CYS A 211 11.83 -9.48 15.40
N PRO A 212 11.89 -8.15 15.31
CA PRO A 212 12.42 -7.31 16.38
C PRO A 212 11.74 -7.58 17.73
N PRO A 213 12.45 -7.47 18.85
CA PRO A 213 11.85 -7.57 20.18
C PRO A 213 10.69 -6.57 20.32
N GLY A 214 9.55 -7.00 20.87
CA GLY A 214 8.38 -6.15 21.08
C GLY A 214 7.45 -5.99 19.88
N ALA A 215 7.68 -6.70 18.77
CA ALA A 215 6.74 -6.74 17.66
C ALA A 215 5.38 -7.29 18.12
N LYS A 216 4.31 -6.49 17.96
CA LYS A 216 2.94 -6.85 18.39
C LYS A 216 2.36 -8.00 17.57
N HIS A 217 2.68 -8.06 16.26
CA HIS A 217 2.23 -9.11 15.35
C HIS A 217 3.41 -9.91 14.84
N LYS A 218 3.49 -11.18 15.23
CA LYS A 218 4.58 -12.09 14.84
C LYS A 218 4.23 -12.86 13.56
N CYS A 219 5.23 -13.11 12.74
CA CYS A 219 5.07 -13.94 11.53
C CYS A 219 4.56 -15.36 11.86
N THR A 220 4.84 -15.86 13.07
CA THR A 220 4.39 -17.17 13.57
C THR A 220 2.88 -17.30 13.68
N GLU A 221 2.16 -16.19 13.85
CA GLU A 221 0.69 -16.15 13.98
C GLU A 221 -0.02 -16.19 12.62
N ARG A 222 0.70 -15.97 11.53
CA ARG A 222 0.14 -15.99 10.18
C ARG A 222 -0.14 -17.41 9.73
N ARG A 223 -1.31 -17.64 9.14
CA ARG A 223 -1.69 -18.93 8.57
C ARG A 223 -0.71 -19.39 7.49
N ASP A 224 -0.29 -18.48 6.61
CA ASP A 224 0.67 -18.70 5.55
C ASP A 224 1.61 -17.50 5.41
N ILE A 225 2.89 -17.77 5.13
CA ILE A 225 3.88 -16.76 4.79
C ILE A 225 4.12 -16.85 3.28
N PRO A 226 3.59 -15.90 2.49
CA PRO A 226 3.77 -15.95 1.05
C PRO A 226 5.22 -15.67 0.66
N GLY A 227 5.70 -16.36 -0.36
CA GLY A 227 6.93 -15.99 -1.05
C GLY A 227 6.74 -14.63 -1.74
N SER A 228 7.84 -13.88 -1.88
CA SER A 228 7.81 -12.58 -2.54
C SER A 228 9.19 -12.22 -3.09
N THR A 229 9.20 -11.36 -4.11
CA THR A 229 10.39 -10.81 -4.77
C THR A 229 10.40 -9.30 -4.69
N ALA A 230 11.52 -8.67 -5.06
CA ALA A 230 11.62 -7.21 -5.06
C ALA A 230 10.73 -6.55 -6.12
N PHE A 231 10.59 -7.19 -7.27
CA PHE A 231 10.00 -6.57 -8.48
C PHE A 231 8.48 -6.76 -8.61
N VAL A 232 7.87 -7.73 -7.94
CA VAL A 232 6.41 -7.95 -8.06
C VAL A 232 5.62 -6.94 -7.22
N PRO A 233 5.78 -6.83 -5.89
CA PRO A 233 5.02 -5.88 -5.10
C PRO A 233 5.39 -4.42 -5.41
N SER A 234 6.63 -4.14 -5.81
CA SER A 234 7.05 -2.79 -6.19
C SER A 234 6.33 -2.27 -7.43
N VAL A 235 6.20 -3.10 -8.46
CA VAL A 235 5.46 -2.74 -9.68
C VAL A 235 3.98 -2.51 -9.36
N ALA A 236 3.35 -3.35 -8.53
CA ALA A 236 1.99 -3.12 -8.08
C ALA A 236 1.85 -1.75 -7.37
N GLY A 237 2.79 -1.39 -6.50
CA GLY A 237 2.80 -0.11 -5.80
C GLY A 237 2.96 1.08 -6.75
N LEU A 238 3.86 1.00 -7.72
CA LEU A 238 4.05 2.06 -8.72
C LEU A 238 2.85 2.22 -9.65
N ILE A 239 2.17 1.12 -10.03
CA ILE A 239 0.91 1.20 -10.79
C ILE A 239 -0.17 1.92 -9.97
N ILE A 240 -0.32 1.60 -8.68
CA ILE A 240 -1.25 2.28 -7.78
C ILE A 240 -0.93 3.77 -7.70
N ALA A 241 0.34 4.13 -7.47
CA ALA A 241 0.76 5.53 -7.42
C ALA A 241 0.40 6.28 -8.71
N GLY A 242 0.65 5.68 -9.87
CA GLY A 242 0.29 6.24 -11.17
C GLY A 242 -1.22 6.43 -11.35
N GLU A 243 -2.05 5.50 -10.86
CA GLU A 243 -3.51 5.64 -10.89
C GLU A 243 -4.00 6.77 -9.98
N VAL A 244 -3.46 6.87 -8.76
CA VAL A 244 -3.80 7.95 -7.81
C VAL A 244 -3.42 9.33 -8.40
N VAL A 245 -2.20 9.45 -8.95
CA VAL A 245 -1.75 10.69 -9.61
C VAL A 245 -2.69 11.08 -10.75
N LYS A 246 -3.07 10.13 -11.62
CA LYS A 246 -4.01 10.38 -12.73
C LYS A 246 -5.39 10.80 -12.26
N ASP A 247 -5.90 10.19 -11.20
CA ASP A 247 -7.21 10.53 -10.65
C ASP A 247 -7.18 11.93 -10.02
N LEU A 248 -6.19 12.23 -9.17
CA LEU A 248 -6.06 13.53 -8.50
C LEU A 248 -5.75 14.69 -9.47
N SER A 249 -4.99 14.45 -10.53
CA SER A 249 -4.63 15.48 -11.50
C SER A 249 -5.76 15.85 -12.44
N ARG A 250 -6.79 15.00 -12.60
CA ARG A 250 -7.95 15.20 -13.48
C ARG A 250 -9.19 15.71 -12.74
N ALA A 251 -9.20 15.59 -11.41
CA ALA A 251 -10.31 15.99 -10.56
C ALA A 251 -10.58 17.50 -10.56
#